data_cbd6abf4a1a77cc8e799b80ee06b24b8
#
_entry.id   cbd6abf4a1a77cc8e799b80ee06b24b8
#
_cell.length_a   1.000
_cell.length_b   1.000
_cell.length_c   1.000
_cell.angle_alpha   90.00
_cell.angle_beta   90.00
_cell.angle_gamma   90.00
#
_symmetry.space_group_name_H-M   'P 1'
#
loop_
_entity.id
_entity.type
_entity.pdbx_description
1 polymer ?
#
loop_
_entity_poly.entity_id
_entity_poly.type
_entity_poly.pdbx_seq_one_letter_code
_entity_poly.pdbx_strand_id
1 'polypeptide(L)'
;MAVRSGITGFFLYAGLGFAAFGAYLAFQGSVGGSAGTTFMLMGFIWVVVALGIRRFYGKLQKAEQEDRALFASGTKALGIIEEVETTGTVLNRVNHQIRLRVRVRPAEGEEFVHERTMYVPVNGIPHPGDLVDVAYDPRDRSRVALATDPRINTAGGRMLLLRRPESEPEAAAGDGVIEQLERLEQLRRSGALTQSEFDAQKRRILEL
;
A
#
# COMPACT_ATOMS: atom_id res chain seq x y z
N MET A 1 0.73 -12.39 -12.99
CA MET A 1 1.78 -13.25 -12.38
C MET A 1 2.96 -13.56 -13.30
N ALA A 2 2.79 -13.64 -14.62
CA ALA A 2 3.84 -14.05 -15.58
C ALA A 2 5.01 -13.06 -15.79
N VAL A 3 4.83 -11.76 -15.65
CA VAL A 3 5.86 -10.75 -15.95
C VAL A 3 6.99 -10.73 -14.91
N ARG A 4 6.71 -11.08 -13.65
CA ARG A 4 7.70 -11.03 -12.55
C ARG A 4 8.70 -12.19 -12.55
N SER A 5 8.30 -13.37 -13.04
CA SER A 5 9.23 -14.49 -13.19
C SER A 5 10.22 -14.27 -14.33
N GLY A 6 9.83 -13.49 -15.36
CA GLY A 6 10.66 -13.15 -16.49
C GLY A 6 11.85 -12.25 -16.13
N ILE A 7 11.66 -11.25 -15.26
CA ILE A 7 12.72 -10.29 -14.91
C ILE A 7 13.84 -10.95 -14.09
N THR A 8 13.49 -11.70 -13.03
CA THR A 8 14.50 -12.41 -12.23
C THR A 8 15.18 -13.53 -13.02
N GLY A 9 14.44 -14.21 -13.90
CA GLY A 9 15.00 -15.18 -14.83
C GLY A 9 15.99 -14.54 -15.80
N PHE A 10 15.63 -13.42 -16.41
CA PHE A 10 16.49 -12.69 -17.32
C PHE A 10 17.84 -12.31 -16.70
N PHE A 11 17.83 -11.70 -15.50
CA PHE A 11 19.08 -11.32 -14.81
C PHE A 11 19.93 -12.53 -14.43
N LEU A 12 19.32 -13.64 -14.07
CA LEU A 12 20.03 -14.86 -13.73
C LEU A 12 20.70 -15.51 -14.95
N TYR A 13 19.97 -15.59 -16.08
CA TYR A 13 20.51 -16.11 -17.33
C TYR A 13 21.56 -15.17 -17.94
N ALA A 14 21.34 -13.87 -17.90
CA ALA A 14 22.31 -12.88 -18.34
C ALA A 14 23.60 -12.97 -17.52
N GLY A 15 23.52 -13.06 -16.18
CA GLY A 15 24.66 -13.19 -15.29
C GLY A 15 25.45 -14.47 -15.56
N LEU A 16 24.78 -15.61 -15.74
CA LEU A 16 25.43 -16.88 -16.11
C LEU A 16 26.10 -16.79 -17.50
N GLY A 17 25.44 -16.13 -18.46
CA GLY A 17 26.00 -15.92 -19.80
C GLY A 17 27.27 -15.07 -19.78
N PHE A 18 27.29 -13.98 -19.02
CA PHE A 18 28.50 -13.16 -18.85
C PHE A 18 29.62 -13.90 -18.12
N ALA A 19 29.31 -14.71 -17.11
CA ALA A 19 30.32 -15.51 -16.41
C ALA A 19 30.92 -16.58 -17.32
N ALA A 20 30.09 -17.28 -18.11
CA ALA A 20 30.52 -18.30 -19.05
C ALA A 20 31.37 -17.70 -20.20
N PHE A 21 30.96 -16.54 -20.71
CA PHE A 21 31.70 -15.82 -21.73
C PHE A 21 33.05 -15.32 -21.21
N GLY A 22 33.10 -14.79 -20.00
CA GLY A 22 34.34 -14.40 -19.34
C GLY A 22 35.30 -15.55 -19.12
N ALA A 23 34.80 -16.74 -18.72
CA ALA A 23 35.58 -17.95 -18.57
C ALA A 23 36.12 -18.43 -19.92
N TYR A 24 35.31 -18.36 -20.99
CA TYR A 24 35.73 -18.70 -22.36
C TYR A 24 36.87 -17.80 -22.87
N LEU A 25 36.76 -16.47 -22.64
CA LEU A 25 37.82 -15.52 -23.01
C LEU A 25 39.11 -15.75 -22.22
N ALA A 26 39.02 -16.07 -20.94
CA ALA A 26 40.16 -16.39 -20.08
C ALA A 26 40.87 -17.68 -20.56
N PHE A 27 40.10 -18.66 -21.02
CA PHE A 27 40.65 -19.93 -21.56
C PHE A 27 41.38 -19.77 -22.87
N GLN A 28 40.88 -18.89 -23.80
CA GLN A 28 41.51 -18.66 -25.08
C GLN A 28 42.82 -17.88 -25.03
N GLY A 29 43.18 -17.26 -23.90
CA GLY A 29 44.42 -16.52 -23.71
C GLY A 29 44.61 -15.31 -24.68
N SER A 30 43.62 -15.03 -25.53
CA SER A 30 43.73 -14.08 -26.63
C SER A 30 43.47 -12.61 -26.27
N VAL A 31 42.88 -12.38 -25.08
CA VAL A 31 42.63 -11.01 -24.58
C VAL A 31 43.27 -10.97 -23.20
N GLY A 32 44.25 -10.06 -22.97
CA GLY A 32 45.00 -9.97 -21.75
C GLY A 32 44.11 -10.13 -20.52
N GLY A 33 44.57 -10.93 -19.52
CA GLY A 33 43.78 -11.51 -18.40
C GLY A 33 42.81 -10.59 -17.64
N SER A 34 42.89 -9.26 -17.89
CA SER A 34 41.98 -8.26 -17.34
C SER A 34 40.55 -8.27 -17.89
N ALA A 35 40.37 -8.55 -19.18
CA ALA A 35 39.04 -8.52 -19.80
C ALA A 35 38.20 -9.74 -19.37
N GLY A 36 38.75 -10.93 -19.37
CA GLY A 36 38.08 -12.16 -18.91
C GLY A 36 37.64 -12.06 -17.45
N THR A 37 38.53 -11.56 -16.58
CA THR A 37 38.23 -11.36 -15.15
C THR A 37 37.14 -10.32 -14.93
N THR A 38 37.12 -9.25 -15.73
CA THR A 38 36.06 -8.22 -15.65
C THR A 38 34.69 -8.78 -15.98
N PHE A 39 34.56 -9.58 -17.05
CA PHE A 39 33.30 -10.24 -17.40
C PHE A 39 32.85 -11.26 -16.35
N MET A 40 33.75 -12.00 -15.75
CA MET A 40 33.45 -12.93 -14.67
C MET A 40 32.93 -12.20 -13.43
N LEU A 41 33.58 -11.10 -13.03
CA LEU A 41 33.12 -10.26 -11.90
C LEU A 41 31.76 -9.64 -12.16
N MET A 42 31.55 -9.15 -13.38
CA MET A 42 30.25 -8.58 -13.78
C MET A 42 29.14 -9.64 -13.73
N GLY A 43 29.41 -10.85 -14.25
CA GLY A 43 28.48 -11.98 -14.13
C GLY A 43 28.16 -12.34 -12.69
N PHE A 44 29.16 -12.37 -11.82
CA PHE A 44 28.99 -12.65 -10.39
C PHE A 44 28.11 -11.58 -9.72
N ILE A 45 28.36 -10.29 -9.99
CA ILE A 45 27.55 -9.19 -9.44
C ILE A 45 26.07 -9.35 -9.86
N TRP A 46 25.80 -9.67 -11.12
CA TRP A 46 24.44 -9.88 -11.62
C TRP A 46 23.73 -11.06 -10.92
N VAL A 47 24.44 -12.15 -10.66
CA VAL A 47 23.89 -13.30 -9.92
C VAL A 47 23.57 -12.91 -8.47
N VAL A 48 24.47 -12.19 -7.81
CA VAL A 48 24.25 -11.72 -6.43
C VAL A 48 23.03 -10.78 -6.36
N VAL A 49 22.93 -9.85 -7.31
CA VAL A 49 21.76 -8.94 -7.41
C VAL A 49 20.48 -9.73 -7.65
N ALA A 50 20.48 -10.69 -8.57
CA ALA A 50 19.31 -11.53 -8.84
C ALA A 50 18.87 -12.35 -7.61
N LEU A 51 19.80 -12.91 -6.87
CA LEU A 51 19.53 -13.64 -5.63
C LEU A 51 19.02 -12.71 -4.52
N GLY A 52 19.57 -11.49 -4.41
CA GLY A 52 19.10 -10.46 -3.49
C GLY A 52 17.66 -10.06 -3.78
N ILE A 53 17.37 -9.78 -5.04
CA ILE A 53 16.01 -9.45 -5.52
C ILE A 53 15.05 -10.61 -5.22
N ARG A 54 15.41 -11.84 -5.55
CA ARG A 54 14.59 -13.03 -5.27
C ARG A 54 14.28 -13.21 -3.80
N ARG A 55 15.29 -13.01 -2.92
CA ARG A 55 15.11 -13.09 -1.46
C ARG A 55 14.21 -11.99 -0.93
N PHE A 56 14.38 -10.77 -1.43
CA PHE A 56 13.57 -9.62 -1.04
C PHE A 56 12.09 -9.82 -1.43
N TYR A 57 11.83 -10.17 -2.68
CA TYR A 57 10.46 -10.44 -3.12
C TYR A 57 9.84 -11.67 -2.47
N GLY A 58 10.63 -12.69 -2.14
CA GLY A 58 10.16 -13.87 -1.43
C GLY A 58 9.66 -13.54 -0.01
N LYS A 59 10.31 -12.61 0.70
CA LYS A 59 9.86 -12.15 2.01
C LYS A 59 8.54 -11.37 1.92
N LEU A 60 8.40 -10.50 0.92
CA LEU A 60 7.15 -9.73 0.71
C LEU A 60 5.96 -10.64 0.39
N GLN A 61 6.17 -11.67 -0.45
CA GLN A 61 5.10 -12.61 -0.79
C GLN A 61 4.68 -13.49 0.40
N LYS A 62 5.63 -13.89 1.25
CA LYS A 62 5.31 -14.65 2.47
C LYS A 62 4.45 -13.82 3.42
N ALA A 63 4.82 -12.58 3.69
CA ALA A 63 4.03 -11.70 4.54
C ALA A 63 2.60 -11.51 4.01
N GLU A 64 2.43 -11.36 2.69
CA GLU A 64 1.10 -11.28 2.08
C GLU A 64 0.29 -12.57 2.20
N GLN A 65 0.93 -13.73 2.06
CA GLN A 65 0.27 -15.02 2.21
C GLN A 65 -0.12 -15.28 3.66
N GLU A 66 0.74 -14.91 4.61
CA GLU A 66 0.47 -15.00 6.04
C GLU A 66 -0.71 -14.11 6.43
N ASP A 67 -0.75 -12.86 5.96
CA ASP A 67 -1.88 -11.95 6.18
C ASP A 67 -3.20 -12.54 5.62
N ARG A 68 -3.16 -13.07 4.40
CA ARG A 68 -4.34 -13.71 3.78
C ARG A 68 -4.79 -14.96 4.53
N ALA A 69 -3.85 -15.80 4.94
CA ALA A 69 -4.14 -16.99 5.73
C ALA A 69 -4.75 -16.60 7.08
N LEU A 70 -4.21 -15.57 7.72
CA LEU A 70 -4.72 -15.06 8.98
C LEU A 70 -6.13 -14.46 8.80
N PHE A 71 -6.39 -13.76 7.68
CA PHE A 71 -7.74 -13.29 7.36
C PHE A 71 -8.73 -14.42 7.10
N ALA A 72 -8.27 -15.55 6.58
CA ALA A 72 -9.14 -16.71 6.31
C ALA A 72 -9.45 -17.53 7.57
N SER A 73 -8.48 -17.71 8.47
CA SER A 73 -8.58 -18.63 9.61
C SER A 73 -8.49 -17.96 10.99
N GLY A 74 -8.08 -16.72 11.07
CA GLY A 74 -7.90 -15.97 12.32
C GLY A 74 -9.22 -15.44 12.88
N THR A 75 -9.15 -15.03 14.14
CA THR A 75 -10.28 -14.39 14.83
C THR A 75 -10.44 -12.96 14.31
N LYS A 76 -11.68 -12.60 13.94
CA LYS A 76 -12.00 -11.26 13.46
C LYS A 76 -12.17 -10.31 14.62
N ALA A 77 -11.68 -9.10 14.44
CA ALA A 77 -11.82 -8.01 15.41
C ALA A 77 -11.95 -6.67 14.67
N LEU A 78 -12.39 -5.66 15.39
CA LEU A 78 -12.41 -4.29 14.92
C LEU A 78 -11.14 -3.59 15.42
N GLY A 79 -10.41 -2.96 14.50
CA GLY A 79 -9.28 -2.09 14.81
C GLY A 79 -9.68 -0.63 14.74
N ILE A 80 -9.22 0.18 15.69
CA ILE A 80 -9.32 1.64 15.67
C ILE A 80 -7.91 2.18 15.49
N ILE A 81 -7.70 3.00 14.48
CA ILE A 81 -6.41 3.65 14.24
C ILE A 81 -6.24 4.77 15.25
N GLU A 82 -5.27 4.64 16.16
CA GLU A 82 -4.98 5.64 17.18
C GLU A 82 -4.01 6.71 16.67
N GLU A 83 -3.00 6.26 15.92
CA GLU A 83 -1.92 7.12 15.50
C GLU A 83 -1.40 6.71 14.13
N VAL A 84 -1.05 7.70 13.34
CA VAL A 84 -0.47 7.55 12.01
C VAL A 84 0.75 8.44 11.91
N GLU A 85 1.92 7.84 11.83
CA GLU A 85 3.18 8.56 11.63
C GLU A 85 3.71 8.31 10.23
N THR A 86 4.05 9.36 9.52
CA THR A 86 4.74 9.25 8.23
C THR A 86 6.24 9.22 8.47
N THR A 87 6.91 8.13 8.06
CA THR A 87 8.36 7.97 8.28
C THR A 87 9.24 8.77 7.30
N GLY A 88 8.63 9.51 6.37
CA GLY A 88 9.34 10.28 5.35
C GLY A 88 9.85 9.46 4.16
N THR A 89 9.78 8.13 4.22
CA THR A 89 10.20 7.26 3.11
C THR A 89 9.08 7.17 2.07
N VAL A 90 9.41 7.54 0.82
CA VAL A 90 8.48 7.47 -0.31
C VAL A 90 8.95 6.43 -1.32
N LEU A 91 8.11 5.46 -1.62
CA LEU A 91 8.37 4.43 -2.62
C LEU A 91 7.60 4.75 -3.91
N ASN A 92 8.30 4.75 -5.06
CA ASN A 92 7.70 5.00 -6.39
C ASN A 92 6.91 6.32 -6.49
N ARG A 93 7.29 7.36 -5.72
CA ARG A 93 6.67 8.70 -5.69
C ARG A 93 5.19 8.74 -5.28
N VAL A 94 4.54 7.61 -5.07
CA VAL A 94 3.09 7.51 -4.79
C VAL A 94 2.77 6.77 -3.50
N ASN A 95 3.71 5.96 -2.99
CA ASN A 95 3.50 5.17 -1.77
C ASN A 95 4.34 5.74 -0.62
N HIS A 96 3.69 6.14 0.44
CA HIS A 96 4.32 6.61 1.66
C HIS A 96 4.46 5.47 2.66
N GLN A 97 5.63 5.38 3.29
CA GLN A 97 5.79 4.49 4.42
C GLN A 97 5.19 5.17 5.65
N ILE A 98 4.24 4.49 6.27
CA ILE A 98 3.59 4.94 7.49
C ILE A 98 3.77 3.90 8.58
N ARG A 99 3.84 4.39 9.82
CA ARG A 99 3.71 3.59 11.03
C ARG A 99 2.31 3.80 11.57
N LEU A 100 1.60 2.72 11.75
CA LEU A 100 0.24 2.70 12.29
C LEU A 100 0.26 2.13 13.68
N ARG A 101 -0.47 2.77 14.59
CA ARG A 101 -0.81 2.25 15.89
C ARG A 101 -2.30 1.97 15.91
N VAL A 102 -2.65 0.69 16.03
CA VAL A 102 -4.03 0.22 15.92
C VAL A 102 -4.43 -0.43 17.23
N ARG A 103 -5.50 0.06 17.85
CA ARG A 103 -6.14 -0.58 18.99
C ARG A 103 -7.10 -1.64 18.48
N VAL A 104 -6.81 -2.88 18.76
CA VAL A 104 -7.63 -4.02 18.36
C VAL A 104 -8.64 -4.33 19.47
N ARG A 105 -9.93 -4.36 19.09
CA ARG A 105 -11.05 -4.70 19.98
C ARG A 105 -11.60 -6.07 19.59
N PRO A 106 -11.18 -7.14 20.28
CA PRO A 106 -11.77 -8.45 20.10
C PRO A 106 -13.25 -8.45 20.56
N ALA A 107 -14.05 -9.37 19.99
CA ALA A 107 -15.42 -9.61 20.48
C ALA A 107 -15.40 -10.21 21.91
N GLU A 108 -14.35 -10.97 22.23
CA GLU A 108 -14.12 -11.56 23.55
C GLU A 108 -12.66 -11.31 23.97
N GLY A 109 -12.47 -10.91 25.22
CA GLY A 109 -11.14 -10.68 25.80
C GLY A 109 -10.75 -9.20 25.88
N GLU A 110 -9.50 -8.95 26.26
CA GLU A 110 -8.97 -7.60 26.47
C GLU A 110 -8.51 -6.95 25.17
N GLU A 111 -8.73 -5.64 25.07
CA GLU A 111 -8.17 -4.81 24.00
C GLU A 111 -6.65 -4.83 24.04
N PHE A 112 -6.02 -4.78 22.89
CA PHE A 112 -4.57 -4.67 22.79
C PHE A 112 -4.16 -3.75 21.64
N VAL A 113 -2.95 -3.21 21.74
CA VAL A 113 -2.40 -2.30 20.75
C VAL A 113 -1.41 -3.07 19.86
N HIS A 114 -1.50 -2.85 18.56
CA HIS A 114 -0.58 -3.41 17.58
C HIS A 114 0.01 -2.30 16.73
N GLU A 115 1.34 -2.29 16.61
CA GLU A 115 2.05 -1.34 15.74
C GLU A 115 2.51 -2.05 14.47
N ARG A 116 2.25 -1.40 13.33
CA ARG A 116 2.66 -1.92 12.04
C ARG A 116 3.19 -0.81 11.13
N THR A 117 4.33 -1.09 10.48
CA THR A 117 4.85 -0.23 9.42
C THR A 117 4.46 -0.81 8.07
N MET A 118 3.87 0.00 7.21
CA MET A 118 3.44 -0.42 5.89
C MET A 118 3.55 0.73 4.88
N TYR A 119 3.47 0.37 3.58
CA TYR A 119 3.37 1.34 2.51
C TYR A 119 1.92 1.51 2.09
N VAL A 120 1.47 2.75 1.99
CA VAL A 120 0.13 3.11 1.52
C VAL A 120 0.22 4.17 0.43
N PRO A 121 -0.68 4.17 -0.56
CA PRO A 121 -0.75 5.25 -1.53
C PRO A 121 -1.16 6.56 -0.83
N VAL A 122 -0.71 7.69 -1.37
CA VAL A 122 -0.98 9.04 -0.83
C VAL A 122 -2.46 9.28 -0.54
N ASN A 123 -3.33 8.82 -1.44
CA ASN A 123 -4.79 8.95 -1.31
C ASN A 123 -5.44 7.90 -0.39
N GLY A 124 -4.65 7.02 0.20
CA GLY A 124 -5.10 5.96 1.11
C GLY A 124 -4.46 6.04 2.50
N ILE A 125 -3.87 7.18 2.85
CA ILE A 125 -3.34 7.40 4.20
C ILE A 125 -4.53 7.50 5.16
N PRO A 126 -4.60 6.63 6.18
CA PRO A 126 -5.69 6.67 7.15
C PRO A 126 -5.54 7.83 8.12
N HIS A 127 -6.62 8.13 8.85
CA HIS A 127 -6.63 9.13 9.90
C HIS A 127 -6.85 8.49 11.28
N PRO A 128 -6.37 9.10 12.35
CA PRO A 128 -6.75 8.70 13.69
C PRO A 128 -8.28 8.68 13.85
N GLY A 129 -8.81 7.60 14.43
CA GLY A 129 -10.24 7.35 14.56
C GLY A 129 -10.85 6.49 13.45
N ASP A 130 -10.16 6.28 12.33
CA ASP A 130 -10.63 5.37 11.28
C ASP A 130 -10.71 3.93 11.80
N LEU A 131 -11.74 3.21 11.35
CA LEU A 131 -11.95 1.81 11.67
C LEU A 131 -11.38 0.93 10.57
N VAL A 132 -10.79 -0.19 10.95
CA VAL A 132 -10.25 -1.20 10.03
C VAL A 132 -10.61 -2.60 10.51
N ASP A 133 -11.05 -3.46 9.59
CA ASP A 133 -11.25 -4.86 9.93
C ASP A 133 -9.89 -5.55 10.14
N VAL A 134 -9.78 -6.27 11.25
CA VAL A 134 -8.55 -6.92 11.69
C VAL A 134 -8.79 -8.42 11.84
N ALA A 135 -7.78 -9.21 11.50
CA ALA A 135 -7.74 -10.62 11.87
C ALA A 135 -6.49 -10.86 12.71
N TYR A 136 -6.60 -11.60 13.79
CA TYR A 136 -5.50 -11.91 14.68
C TYR A 136 -5.50 -13.38 15.10
N ASP A 137 -4.34 -13.86 15.56
CA ASP A 137 -4.19 -15.19 16.14
C ASP A 137 -4.43 -15.08 17.67
N PRO A 138 -5.47 -15.73 18.25
CA PRO A 138 -5.73 -15.67 19.69
C PRO A 138 -4.61 -16.27 20.54
N ARG A 139 -3.76 -17.11 19.96
CA ARG A 139 -2.60 -17.69 20.64
C ARG A 139 -1.36 -16.80 20.58
N ASP A 140 -1.28 -15.95 19.56
CA ASP A 140 -0.16 -15.03 19.34
C ASP A 140 -0.68 -13.67 18.87
N ARG A 141 -0.92 -12.77 19.82
CA ARG A 141 -1.41 -11.41 19.58
C ARG A 141 -0.42 -10.52 18.81
N SER A 142 0.82 -10.97 18.59
CA SER A 142 1.77 -10.29 17.71
C SER A 142 1.43 -10.48 16.24
N ARG A 143 0.69 -11.54 15.90
CA ARG A 143 0.25 -11.85 14.54
C ARG A 143 -1.09 -11.20 14.26
N VAL A 144 -1.03 -10.04 13.62
CA VAL A 144 -2.21 -9.24 13.27
C VAL A 144 -2.15 -8.90 11.78
N ALA A 145 -3.24 -9.13 11.08
CA ALA A 145 -3.43 -8.73 9.70
C ALA A 145 -4.51 -7.66 9.60
N LEU A 146 -4.24 -6.60 8.87
CA LEU A 146 -5.17 -5.52 8.59
C LEU A 146 -5.83 -5.74 7.22
N ALA A 147 -7.12 -5.43 7.09
CA ALA A 147 -7.82 -5.53 5.82
C ALA A 147 -7.24 -4.54 4.81
N THR A 148 -6.76 -5.06 3.69
CA THR A 148 -6.16 -4.25 2.62
C THR A 148 -6.77 -4.62 1.27
N ASP A 149 -6.93 -3.63 0.38
CA ASP A 149 -7.44 -3.88 -0.97
C ASP A 149 -6.38 -4.64 -1.80
N PRO A 150 -6.69 -5.86 -2.24
CA PRO A 150 -5.77 -6.65 -3.06
C PRO A 150 -5.61 -6.10 -4.49
N ARG A 151 -6.49 -5.21 -4.95
CA ARG A 151 -6.49 -4.66 -6.30
C ARG A 151 -5.43 -3.58 -6.47
N ILE A 152 -5.08 -2.87 -5.40
CA ILE A 152 -4.05 -1.83 -5.39
C ILE A 152 -2.71 -2.47 -5.05
N ASN A 153 -2.15 -3.21 -6.02
CA ASN A 153 -0.84 -3.82 -5.88
C ASN A 153 0.21 -3.01 -6.66
N THR A 154 0.45 -1.80 -6.22
CA THR A 154 1.60 -1.03 -6.67
C THR A 154 2.77 -1.30 -5.73
N ALA A 155 3.81 -2.02 -6.22
CA ALA A 155 5.14 -2.19 -5.62
C ALA A 155 5.20 -2.06 -4.07
N GLY A 156 4.36 -2.82 -3.35
CA GLY A 156 4.35 -2.85 -1.89
C GLY A 156 3.33 -1.93 -1.20
N GLY A 157 2.70 -1.00 -1.90
CA GLY A 157 1.64 -0.16 -1.32
C GLY A 157 0.27 -0.82 -1.51
N ARG A 158 -0.43 -1.10 -0.42
CA ARG A 158 -1.81 -1.57 -0.41
C ARG A 158 -2.67 -0.57 0.35
N MET A 159 -3.80 -0.21 -0.23
CA MET A 159 -4.77 0.64 0.44
C MET A 159 -5.44 -0.13 1.57
N LEU A 160 -5.50 0.47 2.75
CA LEU A 160 -6.28 -0.06 3.86
C LEU A 160 -7.76 0.05 3.52
N LEU A 161 -8.52 -1.02 3.80
CA LEU A 161 -9.97 -1.00 3.73
C LEU A 161 -10.51 -0.41 5.02
N LEU A 162 -10.60 0.91 5.04
CA LEU A 162 -11.09 1.65 6.19
C LEU A 162 -12.62 1.68 6.15
N ARG A 163 -13.21 1.32 7.29
CA ARG A 163 -14.60 1.64 7.57
C ARG A 163 -14.59 2.98 8.31
N ARG A 164 -15.09 4.03 7.68
CA ARG A 164 -15.32 5.27 8.41
C ARG A 164 -16.26 4.96 9.57
N PRO A 165 -15.93 5.30 10.83
CA PRO A 165 -16.93 5.21 11.89
C PRO A 165 -18.17 5.91 11.36
N GLU A 166 -19.33 5.28 11.46
CA GLU A 166 -20.58 5.98 11.29
C GLU A 166 -20.59 7.06 12.38
N SER A 167 -19.85 8.14 12.12
CA SER A 167 -20.04 9.38 12.83
C SER A 167 -21.50 9.72 12.59
N GLU A 168 -22.24 9.78 13.68
CA GLU A 168 -23.61 10.23 13.77
C GLU A 168 -24.01 11.07 12.56
N PRO A 169 -25.19 10.84 11.96
CA PRO A 169 -25.60 11.50 10.73
C PRO A 169 -25.72 13.02 10.84
N GLU A 170 -25.28 13.60 11.94
CA GLU A 170 -25.50 15.02 12.26
C GLU A 170 -24.44 15.99 11.71
N ALA A 171 -23.22 15.54 11.36
CA ALA A 171 -22.19 16.42 10.80
C ALA A 171 -22.14 16.41 9.25
N ALA A 172 -22.50 15.28 8.61
CA ALA A 172 -22.45 15.16 7.15
C ALA A 172 -23.62 15.85 6.44
N ALA A 173 -24.73 16.08 7.12
CA ALA A 173 -25.86 16.82 6.57
C ALA A 173 -25.57 18.33 6.47
N GLY A 174 -24.78 18.87 7.43
CA GLY A 174 -24.40 20.28 7.42
C GLY A 174 -23.39 20.64 6.33
N ASP A 175 -22.34 19.86 6.17
CA ASP A 175 -21.29 20.13 5.19
C ASP A 175 -21.79 19.99 3.75
N GLY A 176 -22.62 18.99 3.48
CA GLY A 176 -23.25 18.82 2.15
C GLY A 176 -24.20 19.95 1.78
N VAL A 177 -24.94 20.51 2.73
CA VAL A 177 -25.85 21.65 2.52
C VAL A 177 -25.05 22.93 2.27
N ILE A 178 -23.98 23.15 3.04
CA ILE A 178 -23.10 24.33 2.87
C ILE A 178 -22.43 24.30 1.50
N GLU A 179 -21.87 23.17 1.11
CA GLU A 179 -21.21 23.01 -0.20
C GLU A 179 -22.21 23.19 -1.38
N GLN A 180 -23.43 22.70 -1.25
CA GLN A 180 -24.46 22.91 -2.24
C GLN A 180 -24.90 24.37 -2.33
N LEU A 181 -25.00 25.08 -1.21
CA LEU A 181 -25.32 26.50 -1.18
C LEU A 181 -24.19 27.35 -1.78
N GLU A 182 -22.94 27.05 -1.49
CA GLU A 182 -21.78 27.71 -2.10
C GLU A 182 -21.76 27.52 -3.62
N ARG A 183 -22.04 26.31 -4.09
CA ARG A 183 -22.10 26.00 -5.52
C ARG A 183 -23.25 26.72 -6.23
N LEU A 184 -24.40 26.82 -5.59
CA LEU A 184 -25.52 27.63 -6.09
C LEU A 184 -25.18 29.13 -6.17
N GLU A 185 -24.49 29.67 -5.17
CA GLU A 185 -24.06 31.06 -5.16
C GLU A 185 -23.03 31.32 -6.27
N GLN A 186 -22.14 30.37 -6.55
CA GLN A 186 -21.16 30.47 -7.63
C GLN A 186 -21.88 30.46 -9.02
N LEU A 187 -22.89 29.61 -9.21
CA LEU A 187 -23.70 29.56 -10.44
C LEU A 187 -24.51 30.85 -10.65
N ARG A 188 -25.04 31.45 -9.58
CA ARG A 188 -25.68 32.75 -9.64
C ARG A 188 -24.69 33.85 -10.04
N ARG A 189 -23.51 33.92 -9.43
CA ARG A 189 -22.47 34.91 -9.76
C ARG A 189 -21.94 34.80 -11.18
N SER A 190 -21.88 33.57 -11.73
CA SER A 190 -21.50 33.33 -13.12
C SER A 190 -22.60 33.66 -14.13
N GLY A 191 -23.83 34.01 -13.67
CA GLY A 191 -24.97 34.27 -14.53
C GLY A 191 -25.66 33.04 -15.11
N ALA A 192 -25.24 31.83 -14.67
CA ALA A 192 -25.83 30.58 -15.09
C ALA A 192 -27.19 30.28 -14.45
N LEU A 193 -27.52 30.97 -13.36
CA LEU A 193 -28.79 30.89 -12.64
C LEU A 193 -29.37 32.28 -12.44
N THR A 194 -30.66 32.42 -12.69
CA THR A 194 -31.42 33.63 -12.38
C THR A 194 -31.71 33.71 -10.88
N GLN A 195 -32.02 34.91 -10.36
CA GLN A 195 -32.35 35.12 -8.96
C GLN A 195 -33.53 34.23 -8.50
N SER A 196 -34.55 34.08 -9.34
CA SER A 196 -35.74 33.28 -9.03
C SER A 196 -35.42 31.76 -8.94
N GLU A 197 -34.54 31.27 -9.81
CA GLU A 197 -34.09 29.88 -9.79
C GLU A 197 -33.20 29.58 -8.58
N PHE A 198 -32.30 30.52 -8.23
CA PHE A 198 -31.50 30.44 -7.02
C PHE A 198 -32.38 30.35 -5.77
N ASP A 199 -33.36 31.21 -5.61
CA ASP A 199 -34.26 31.23 -4.45
C ASP A 199 -35.13 29.96 -4.35
N ALA A 200 -35.50 29.37 -5.49
CA ALA A 200 -36.26 28.13 -5.55
C ALA A 200 -35.38 26.94 -5.12
N GLN A 201 -34.12 26.84 -5.63
CA GLN A 201 -33.21 25.78 -5.28
C GLN A 201 -32.74 25.88 -3.82
N LYS A 202 -32.46 27.10 -3.34
CA LYS A 202 -32.07 27.34 -1.95
C LYS A 202 -33.16 26.86 -0.97
N ARG A 203 -34.43 27.15 -1.23
CA ARG A 203 -35.56 26.65 -0.41
C ARG A 203 -35.58 25.12 -0.39
N ARG A 204 -35.39 24.47 -1.52
CA ARG A 204 -35.40 23.00 -1.63
C ARG A 204 -34.28 22.33 -0.85
N ILE A 205 -33.13 22.98 -0.76
CA ILE A 205 -31.98 22.46 0.01
C ILE A 205 -32.18 22.67 1.52
N LEU A 206 -32.85 23.75 1.91
CA LEU A 206 -33.08 24.06 3.33
C LEU A 206 -34.33 23.39 3.93
N GLU A 207 -35.20 22.83 3.09
CA GLU A 207 -36.43 22.13 3.49
C GLU A 207 -36.24 20.59 3.57
N LEU A 208 -35.04 20.07 3.29
CA LEU A 208 -34.66 18.69 3.48
C LEU A 208 -34.07 18.48 4.88
#